data_108f22141a3abb35af836e259246c6ac
#
_entry.id   108f22141a3abb35af836e259246c6ac
#
_cell.length_a   1.000
_cell.length_b   1.000
_cell.length_c   1.000
_cell.angle_alpha   90.00
_cell.angle_beta   90.00
_cell.angle_gamma   90.00
#
_symmetry.space_group_name_H-M   'P 1'
#
loop_
_entity.id
_entity.type
_entity.pdbx_description
1 polymer ?
#
loop_
_entity_poly.entity_id
_entity_poly.type
_entity_poly.pdbx_seq_one_letter_code
_entity_poly.pdbx_strand_id
1 'polypeptide(L)' 'MDNYITGATIKRLREEKGITQNQLAEQIGVSGKAVSKWETAVSHS' A
#
# COMPACT_ATOMS: atom_id res chain seq x y z
N MET A 1 9.33 -17.82 -6.33
CA MET A 1 9.24 -16.41 -6.06
C MET A 1 7.82 -15.98 -5.81
N ASP A 2 7.69 -15.25 -4.79
CA ASP A 2 6.39 -14.88 -4.29
C ASP A 2 5.91 -13.61 -4.91
N ASN A 3 4.82 -13.65 -5.60
CA ASN A 3 4.22 -12.45 -6.15
C ASN A 3 3.16 -11.87 -5.25
N TYR A 4 3.21 -12.29 -4.04
CA TYR A 4 2.20 -11.93 -3.08
C TYR A 4 2.42 -10.51 -2.59
N ILE A 5 1.45 -9.65 -2.83
CA ILE A 5 1.53 -8.25 -2.39
C ILE A 5 0.67 -8.09 -1.15
N THR A 6 1.30 -7.70 -0.06
CA THR A 6 0.60 -7.49 1.20
C THR A 6 0.55 -6.02 1.53
N GLY A 7 -0.26 -5.68 2.54
CA GLY A 7 -0.31 -4.31 3.02
C GLY A 7 1.03 -3.81 3.53
N ALA A 8 1.82 -4.70 4.12
CA ALA A 8 3.15 -4.33 4.58
C ALA A 8 4.06 -3.95 3.42
N THR A 9 3.98 -4.70 2.32
CA THR A 9 4.76 -4.41 1.14
C THR A 9 4.34 -3.07 0.53
N ILE A 10 3.05 -2.84 0.47
CA ILE A 10 2.49 -1.60 -0.06
C ILE A 10 3.00 -0.41 0.76
N LYS A 11 2.91 -0.51 2.06
CA LYS A 11 3.36 0.56 2.94
C LYS A 11 4.85 0.82 2.78
N ARG A 12 5.63 -0.22 2.69
CA ARG A 12 7.08 -0.08 2.55
C ARG A 12 7.44 0.61 1.24
N LEU A 13 6.81 0.21 0.15
CA LEU A 13 7.07 0.84 -1.13
C LEU A 13 6.73 2.32 -1.10
N ARG A 14 5.59 2.63 -0.48
CA ARG A 14 5.16 4.01 -0.36
C ARG A 14 6.17 4.85 0.42
N GLU A 15 6.63 4.30 1.53
CA GLU A 15 7.59 5.02 2.38
C GLU A 15 8.93 5.19 1.70
N GLU A 16 9.37 4.19 0.96
CA GLU A 16 10.62 4.27 0.23
C GLU A 16 10.57 5.35 -0.85
N LYS A 17 9.40 5.53 -1.46
CA LYS A 17 9.21 6.54 -2.48
C LYS A 17 8.91 7.92 -1.89
N GLY A 18 8.60 7.98 -0.61
CA GLY A 18 8.24 9.23 0.04
C GLY A 18 6.94 9.82 -0.46
N ILE A 19 5.98 8.98 -0.78
CA ILE A 19 4.69 9.43 -1.32
C ILE A 19 3.56 9.08 -0.37
N THR A 20 2.40 9.71 -0.60
CA THR A 20 1.22 9.47 0.21
C THR A 20 0.48 8.24 -0.28
N GLN A 21 -0.48 7.79 0.53
CA GLN A 21 -1.34 6.68 0.14
C GLN A 21 -2.09 6.98 -1.15
N ASN A 22 -2.60 8.20 -1.28
CA ASN A 22 -3.32 8.58 -2.49
C ASN A 22 -2.42 8.57 -3.71
N GLN A 23 -1.19 9.04 -3.54
CA GLN A 23 -0.25 9.06 -4.65
C GLN A 23 0.10 7.65 -5.11
N LEU A 24 0.32 6.75 -4.16
CA LEU A 24 0.59 5.37 -4.52
C LEU A 24 -0.61 4.74 -5.20
N ALA A 25 -1.80 5.01 -4.67
CA ALA A 25 -3.03 4.46 -5.24
C ALA A 25 -3.17 4.85 -6.71
N GLU A 26 -2.85 6.10 -7.02
CA GLU A 26 -2.90 6.55 -8.41
C GLU A 26 -1.93 5.79 -9.29
N GLN A 27 -0.74 5.51 -8.77
CA GLN A 27 0.27 4.83 -9.55
C GLN A 27 -0.12 3.38 -9.87
N ILE A 28 -0.79 2.74 -8.95
CA ILE A 28 -1.16 1.33 -9.16
C ILE A 28 -2.60 1.16 -9.65
N GLY A 29 -3.33 2.27 -9.82
CA GLY A 29 -4.65 2.22 -10.42
C GLY A 29 -5.77 1.78 -9.49
N VAL A 30 -5.66 2.10 -8.19
CA VAL A 30 -6.69 1.79 -7.22
C VAL A 30 -7.06 3.05 -6.45
N SER A 31 -8.07 2.95 -5.60
CA SER A 31 -8.46 4.10 -4.79
C SER A 31 -7.56 4.23 -3.57
N GLY A 32 -7.46 5.46 -3.03
CA GLY A 32 -6.71 5.68 -1.81
C GLY A 32 -7.27 4.88 -0.65
N LYS A 33 -8.59 4.69 -0.63
CA LYS A 33 -9.23 3.88 0.39
C LYS A 33 -8.73 2.44 0.37
N ALA A 34 -8.48 1.89 -0.81
CA ALA A 34 -7.99 0.53 -0.93
C ALA A 34 -6.61 0.40 -0.31
N VAL A 35 -5.73 1.35 -0.61
CA VAL A 35 -4.38 1.34 -0.04
C VAL A 35 -4.45 1.47 1.47
N SER A 36 -5.26 2.40 1.95
CA SER A 36 -5.42 2.61 3.39
C SER A 36 -5.93 1.34 4.08
N LYS A 37 -6.88 0.68 3.47
CA LYS A 37 -7.44 -0.55 4.03
C LYS A 37 -6.39 -1.65 4.09
N TRP A 38 -5.59 -1.78 3.05
CA TRP A 38 -4.55 -2.80 3.02
C TRP A 38 -3.52 -2.57 4.12
N GLU A 39 -3.09 -1.32 4.29
CA GLU A 39 -2.10 -0.99 5.31
C GLU A 39 -2.67 -1.20 6.72
N THR A 40 -3.93 -0.83 6.91
CA THR A 40 -4.58 -1.01 8.20
C THR A 40 -4.75 -2.48 8.55
N ALA A 41 -5.08 -3.30 7.56
CA ALA A 41 -5.27 -4.72 7.80
C ALA A 41 -4.00 -5.37 8.33
N VAL A 42 -2.86 -4.94 7.83
CA VAL A 42 -1.58 -5.49 8.30
C VAL A 42 -1.29 -5.03 9.73
N SER A 43 -1.60 -3.77 10.03
CA SER A 43 -1.33 -3.22 11.34
C SER A 43 -2.20 -3.85 12.42
N HIS A 44 -3.26 -4.51 12.01
CA HIS A 44 -4.27 -5.02 12.94
C HIS A 44 -3.97 -6.40 13.47
N SER A 45 -2.97 -7.04 13.00
CA SER A 45 -2.71 -8.42 13.38
C SER A 45 -2.26 -8.62 14.85
#